data_2efac70ca8dd18fa384cc844c8ab901d
#
_entry.id   2efac70ca8dd18fa384cc844c8ab901d
#
_cell.length_a   1.000
_cell.length_b   1.000
_cell.length_c   1.000
_cell.angle_alpha   90.00
_cell.angle_beta   90.00
_cell.angle_gamma   90.00
#
_symmetry.space_group_name_H-M   'P 1'
#
loop_
_entity.id
_entity.type
_entity.pdbx_description
1 polymer ?
#
loop_
_entity_poly.entity_id
_entity_poly.type
_entity_poly.pdbx_seq_one_letter_code
_entity_poly.pdbx_strand_id
1 'polypeptide(L)'
;LGLGALLAPVLIAAIGAEASLVVVGLVLPALALLTRPKLRLLDRTTAAPEATALLRRVPMLAALPEPVVERLAREAVDVSFRAGTPIVREGEAGDRFYVVGSGTVEILGRTFGPGSGFGEIALLRDVPRTATARAVTDVELVALERGPFVAAVTGHAPAAAAADTVVAARLGALSAGNAPV
;
A
#
# COMPACT_ATOMS: atom_id res chain seq x y z
N LEU A 1 24.27 33.19 2.90
CA LEU A 1 25.23 32.87 3.98
C LEU A 1 24.43 32.20 5.08
N GLY A 2 24.58 30.85 5.20
CA GLY A 2 23.72 30.03 6.05
C GLY A 2 24.06 30.16 7.55
N LEU A 3 23.02 30.04 8.39
CA LEU A 3 23.11 29.99 9.85
C LEU A 3 24.18 29.00 10.37
N GLY A 4 24.55 27.98 9.60
CA GLY A 4 25.55 26.98 9.93
C GLY A 4 26.98 27.53 10.02
N ALA A 5 27.29 28.60 9.27
CA ALA A 5 28.64 29.21 9.29
C ALA A 5 28.93 29.99 10.58
N LEU A 6 27.89 30.45 11.28
CA LEU A 6 28.01 31.15 12.56
C LEU A 6 27.97 30.21 13.79
N LEU A 7 27.33 29.06 13.67
CA LEU A 7 27.19 28.10 14.77
C LEU A 7 28.43 27.21 14.97
N ALA A 8 29.15 26.89 13.89
CA ALA A 8 30.31 26.02 13.98
C ALA A 8 31.45 26.58 14.87
N PRO A 9 31.90 27.85 14.73
CA PRO A 9 32.95 28.40 15.59
C PRO A 9 32.55 28.45 17.06
N VAL A 10 31.28 28.76 17.35
CA VAL A 10 30.76 28.85 18.73
C VAL A 10 30.71 27.46 19.37
N LEU A 11 30.33 26.44 18.63
CA LEU A 11 30.29 25.05 19.12
C LEU A 11 31.70 24.52 19.42
N ILE A 12 32.65 24.79 18.52
CA ILE A 12 34.05 24.36 18.68
C ILE A 12 34.69 25.03 19.90
N ALA A 13 34.36 26.31 20.14
CA ALA A 13 34.88 27.05 21.31
C ALA A 13 34.29 26.57 22.65
N ALA A 14 33.04 26.05 22.63
CA ALA A 14 32.33 25.63 23.86
C ALA A 14 32.62 24.19 24.29
N ILE A 15 32.81 23.26 23.37
CA ILE A 15 32.94 21.83 23.70
C ILE A 15 34.16 21.13 23.07
N GLY A 16 35.01 21.88 22.37
CA GLY A 16 36.22 21.35 21.72
C GLY A 16 35.95 20.71 20.36
N ALA A 17 37.01 20.61 19.56
CA ALA A 17 36.88 20.17 18.16
C ALA A 17 36.41 18.70 18.02
N GLU A 18 36.89 17.81 18.90
CA GLU A 18 36.53 16.37 18.83
C GLU A 18 35.09 16.11 19.21
N ALA A 19 34.58 16.78 20.26
CA ALA A 19 33.19 16.66 20.68
C ALA A 19 32.24 17.30 19.67
N SER A 20 32.62 18.39 18.99
CA SER A 20 31.84 19.04 17.94
C SER A 20 31.63 18.13 16.73
N LEU A 21 32.63 17.34 16.31
CA LEU A 21 32.52 16.38 15.22
C LEU A 21 31.55 15.24 15.55
N VAL A 22 31.54 14.75 16.79
CA VAL A 22 30.61 13.72 17.25
C VAL A 22 29.18 14.25 17.29
N VAL A 23 28.98 15.48 17.77
CA VAL A 23 27.64 16.11 17.80
C VAL A 23 27.11 16.33 16.39
N VAL A 24 27.88 16.86 15.46
CA VAL A 24 27.48 17.06 14.07
C VAL A 24 27.24 15.71 13.39
N GLY A 25 28.07 14.70 13.65
CA GLY A 25 27.95 13.34 13.13
C GLY A 25 26.67 12.61 13.60
N LEU A 26 26.15 12.96 14.79
CA LEU A 26 24.90 12.39 15.34
C LEU A 26 23.67 13.21 14.97
N VAL A 27 23.77 14.52 14.86
CA VAL A 27 22.66 15.43 14.58
C VAL A 27 22.13 15.23 13.15
N LEU A 28 23.00 15.06 12.15
CA LEU A 28 22.60 14.86 10.78
C LEU A 28 21.78 13.58 10.55
N PRO A 29 22.21 12.38 11.02
CA PRO A 29 21.39 11.18 10.88
C PRO A 29 20.13 11.22 11.76
N ALA A 30 20.18 11.86 12.93
CA ALA A 30 18.99 12.06 13.76
C ALA A 30 17.96 12.98 13.07
N LEU A 31 18.41 14.08 12.45
CA LEU A 31 17.57 14.98 11.67
C LEU A 31 17.00 14.28 10.42
N ALA A 32 17.82 13.48 9.74
CA ALA A 32 17.37 12.65 8.62
C ALA A 32 16.31 11.62 9.05
N LEU A 33 16.46 11.04 10.23
CA LEU A 33 15.50 10.07 10.80
C LEU A 33 14.18 10.76 11.17
N LEU A 34 14.23 11.97 11.75
CA LEU A 34 13.07 12.78 12.12
C LEU A 34 12.33 13.37 10.92
N THR A 35 13.02 13.60 9.80
CA THR A 35 12.41 14.16 8.57
C THR A 35 11.86 13.08 7.62
N ARG A 36 12.17 11.79 7.84
CA ARG A 36 11.66 10.66 7.04
C ARG A 36 10.13 10.68 6.83
N PRO A 37 9.27 10.94 7.85
CA PRO A 37 7.83 11.01 7.61
C PRO A 37 7.41 12.22 6.75
N LYS A 38 8.16 13.32 6.77
CA LYS A 38 7.87 14.51 5.93
C LYS A 38 8.36 14.36 4.49
N LEU A 39 9.45 13.63 4.26
CA LEU A 39 9.94 13.29 2.92
C LEU A 39 8.96 12.35 2.18
N ARG A 40 8.30 11.43 2.88
CA ARG A 40 7.24 10.59 2.31
C ARG A 40 6.01 11.40 1.84
N LEU A 41 5.80 12.60 2.37
CA LEU A 41 4.72 13.50 1.87
C LEU A 41 5.09 14.16 0.53
N LEU A 42 6.37 14.38 0.25
CA LEU A 42 6.87 14.93 -1.02
C LEU A 42 6.96 13.86 -2.12
N ASP A 43 7.16 12.59 -1.75
CA ASP A 43 7.11 11.45 -2.68
C ASP A 43 5.71 11.19 -3.27
N ARG A 44 4.64 11.64 -2.61
CA ARG A 44 3.26 11.45 -3.10
C ARG A 44 2.98 12.09 -4.46
N THR A 45 3.70 13.13 -4.85
CA THR A 45 3.54 13.77 -6.18
C THR A 45 4.20 12.96 -7.30
N THR A 46 5.21 12.16 -6.99
CA THR A 46 5.90 11.29 -7.95
C THR A 46 5.29 9.87 -7.96
N ALA A 47 4.65 9.44 -6.87
CA ALA A 47 4.03 8.12 -6.71
C ALA A 47 2.70 7.97 -7.48
N ALA A 48 2.00 9.06 -7.82
CA ALA A 48 0.70 8.97 -8.49
C ALA A 48 0.75 8.30 -9.87
N PRO A 49 1.73 8.54 -10.77
CA PRO A 49 1.83 7.85 -12.05
C PRO A 49 2.14 6.36 -11.89
N GLU A 50 2.99 5.99 -10.93
CA GLU A 50 3.35 4.60 -10.65
C GLU A 50 2.16 3.84 -10.06
N ALA A 51 1.45 4.45 -9.11
CA ALA A 51 0.22 3.90 -8.56
C ALA A 51 -0.86 3.72 -9.63
N THR A 52 -1.06 4.69 -10.54
CA THR A 52 -1.99 4.59 -11.66
C THR A 52 -1.64 3.39 -12.56
N ALA A 53 -0.37 3.24 -12.93
CA ALA A 53 0.08 2.12 -13.74
C ALA A 53 -0.10 0.77 -13.04
N LEU A 54 0.12 0.72 -11.73
CA LEU A 54 -0.10 -0.46 -10.91
C LEU A 54 -1.59 -0.82 -10.82
N LEU A 55 -2.46 0.14 -10.53
CA LEU A 55 -3.91 -0.06 -10.43
C LEU A 55 -4.48 -0.60 -11.73
N ARG A 56 -3.99 -0.16 -12.89
CA ARG A 56 -4.41 -0.64 -14.21
C ARG A 56 -4.05 -2.10 -14.51
N ARG A 57 -3.19 -2.74 -13.72
CA ARG A 57 -2.93 -4.18 -13.84
C ARG A 57 -4.07 -5.04 -13.28
N VAL A 58 -4.92 -4.46 -12.44
CA VAL A 58 -6.09 -5.15 -11.87
C VAL A 58 -7.27 -5.05 -12.85
N PRO A 59 -7.84 -6.15 -13.36
CA PRO A 59 -8.84 -6.15 -14.43
C PRO A 59 -10.03 -5.22 -14.19
N MET A 60 -10.60 -5.22 -12.98
CA MET A 60 -11.74 -4.36 -12.64
C MET A 60 -11.39 -2.87 -12.59
N LEU A 61 -10.14 -2.52 -12.25
CA LEU A 61 -9.67 -1.13 -12.24
C LEU A 61 -9.20 -0.70 -13.64
N ALA A 62 -8.68 -1.61 -14.45
CA ALA A 62 -8.34 -1.36 -15.85
C ALA A 62 -9.54 -0.97 -16.71
N ALA A 63 -10.75 -1.45 -16.34
CA ALA A 63 -11.99 -1.14 -17.02
C ALA A 63 -12.59 0.24 -16.65
N LEU A 64 -11.98 0.96 -15.70
CA LEU A 64 -12.39 2.31 -15.30
C LEU A 64 -11.85 3.39 -16.26
N PRO A 65 -12.58 4.51 -16.42
CA PRO A 65 -12.06 5.70 -17.11
C PRO A 65 -10.78 6.24 -16.44
N GLU A 66 -9.85 6.76 -17.26
CA GLU A 66 -8.56 7.27 -16.77
C GLU A 66 -8.65 8.26 -15.61
N PRO A 67 -9.52 9.30 -15.65
CA PRO A 67 -9.63 10.25 -14.54
C PRO A 67 -10.07 9.62 -13.21
N VAL A 68 -10.81 8.49 -13.28
CA VAL A 68 -11.26 7.74 -12.09
C VAL A 68 -10.10 6.98 -11.48
N VAL A 69 -9.29 6.30 -12.31
CA VAL A 69 -8.10 5.57 -11.84
C VAL A 69 -7.07 6.53 -11.26
N GLU A 70 -6.83 7.69 -11.91
CA GLU A 70 -5.95 8.73 -11.38
C GLU A 70 -6.42 9.29 -10.04
N ARG A 71 -7.73 9.48 -9.86
CA ARG A 71 -8.29 9.91 -8.57
C ARG A 71 -8.06 8.85 -7.51
N LEU A 72 -8.34 7.57 -7.80
CA LEU A 72 -8.07 6.45 -6.88
C LEU A 72 -6.59 6.38 -6.52
N ALA A 73 -5.69 6.58 -7.48
CA ALA A 73 -4.25 6.58 -7.25
C ALA A 73 -3.79 7.72 -6.32
N ARG A 74 -4.41 8.91 -6.43
CA ARG A 74 -4.12 10.03 -5.52
C ARG A 74 -4.65 9.82 -4.10
N GLU A 75 -5.77 9.10 -3.95
CA GLU A 75 -6.39 8.78 -2.66
C GLU A 75 -5.81 7.51 -2.03
N ALA A 76 -5.04 6.75 -2.79
CA ALA A 76 -4.41 5.52 -2.34
C ALA A 76 -3.38 5.77 -1.22
N VAL A 77 -3.21 4.77 -0.37
CA VAL A 77 -2.24 4.77 0.72
C VAL A 77 -1.25 3.62 0.54
N ASP A 78 0.04 3.94 0.57
CA ASP A 78 1.07 2.92 0.57
C ASP A 78 1.19 2.29 1.95
N VAL A 79 1.16 0.98 2.01
CA VAL A 79 1.32 0.19 3.23
C VAL A 79 2.33 -0.93 3.00
N SER A 80 3.12 -1.22 4.01
CA SER A 80 4.14 -2.28 3.95
C SER A 80 3.98 -3.27 5.09
N PHE A 81 4.25 -4.55 4.79
CA PHE A 81 4.22 -5.62 5.77
C PHE A 81 5.47 -6.47 5.64
N ARG A 82 6.01 -6.91 6.77
CA ARG A 82 7.13 -7.85 6.80
C ARG A 82 6.67 -9.26 6.46
N ALA A 83 7.58 -10.07 5.93
CA ALA A 83 7.36 -11.50 5.70
C ALA A 83 6.75 -12.20 6.93
N GLY A 84 5.79 -13.09 6.69
CA GLY A 84 5.06 -13.83 7.72
C GLY A 84 3.90 -13.07 8.37
N THR A 85 3.75 -11.75 8.15
CA THR A 85 2.70 -10.94 8.78
C THR A 85 1.35 -11.15 8.08
N PRO A 86 0.24 -11.36 8.81
CA PRO A 86 -1.09 -11.32 8.22
C PRO A 86 -1.45 -9.86 7.87
N ILE A 87 -1.88 -9.65 6.62
CA ILE A 87 -2.32 -8.35 6.09
C ILE A 87 -3.79 -8.12 6.43
N VAL A 88 -4.59 -9.15 6.24
CA VAL A 88 -6.01 -9.24 6.66
C VAL A 88 -6.27 -10.63 7.19
N ARG A 89 -7.23 -10.77 8.12
CA ARG A 89 -7.63 -12.06 8.67
C ARG A 89 -9.07 -12.39 8.26
N GLU A 90 -9.31 -13.67 7.99
CA GLU A 90 -10.65 -14.19 7.78
C GLU A 90 -11.58 -13.80 8.94
N GLY A 91 -12.81 -13.40 8.63
CA GLY A 91 -13.82 -12.98 9.60
C GLY A 91 -13.72 -11.50 10.02
N GLU A 92 -12.62 -10.79 9.77
CA GLU A 92 -12.51 -9.36 10.06
C GLU A 92 -13.38 -8.52 9.10
N ALA A 93 -13.79 -7.35 9.54
CA ALA A 93 -14.48 -6.38 8.68
C ALA A 93 -13.56 -5.91 7.54
N GLY A 94 -14.09 -5.85 6.32
CA GLY A 94 -13.36 -5.32 5.17
C GLY A 94 -13.42 -3.79 5.12
N ASP A 95 -12.29 -3.14 5.17
CA ASP A 95 -12.14 -1.67 5.12
C ASP A 95 -11.40 -1.19 3.87
N ARG A 96 -10.53 -2.02 3.29
CA ARG A 96 -9.64 -1.67 2.18
C ARG A 96 -9.55 -2.76 1.12
N PHE A 97 -9.34 -2.33 -0.11
CA PHE A 97 -8.86 -3.14 -1.21
C PHE A 97 -7.35 -2.95 -1.35
N TYR A 98 -6.62 -4.00 -1.66
CA TYR A 98 -5.17 -3.96 -1.75
C TYR A 98 -4.69 -4.38 -3.14
N VAL A 99 -3.66 -3.71 -3.65
CA VAL A 99 -2.92 -4.09 -4.86
C VAL A 99 -1.46 -4.31 -4.50
N VAL A 100 -0.90 -5.44 -4.90
CA VAL A 100 0.50 -5.78 -4.63
C VAL A 100 1.41 -4.93 -5.52
N GLY A 101 2.23 -4.07 -4.92
CA GLY A 101 3.25 -3.28 -5.59
C GLY A 101 4.55 -4.05 -5.73
N SER A 102 5.03 -4.63 -4.61
CA SER A 102 6.22 -5.49 -4.59
C SER A 102 6.04 -6.65 -3.62
N GLY A 103 6.84 -7.69 -3.77
CA GLY A 103 6.80 -8.89 -2.94
C GLY A 103 5.69 -9.88 -3.33
N THR A 104 5.35 -10.80 -2.41
CA THR A 104 4.42 -11.91 -2.64
C THR A 104 3.48 -12.08 -1.45
N VAL A 105 2.19 -12.21 -1.73
CA VAL A 105 1.12 -12.47 -0.75
C VAL A 105 0.55 -13.86 -0.99
N GLU A 106 0.27 -14.61 0.09
CA GLU A 106 -0.42 -15.89 0.02
C GLU A 106 -1.86 -15.74 0.53
N ILE A 107 -2.81 -16.32 -0.21
CA ILE A 107 -4.23 -16.41 0.16
C ILE A 107 -4.69 -17.82 -0.22
N LEU A 108 -5.14 -18.62 0.76
CA LEU A 108 -5.63 -19.98 0.54
C LEU A 108 -4.62 -20.88 -0.22
N GLY A 109 -3.34 -20.81 0.16
CA GLY A 109 -2.27 -21.59 -0.47
C GLY A 109 -1.87 -21.12 -1.89
N ARG A 110 -2.47 -20.05 -2.41
CA ARG A 110 -2.13 -19.45 -3.70
C ARG A 110 -1.33 -18.18 -3.51
N THR A 111 -0.33 -17.96 -4.33
CA THR A 111 0.53 -16.78 -4.28
C THR A 111 0.09 -15.70 -5.28
N PHE A 112 0.18 -14.45 -4.84
CA PHE A 112 -0.18 -13.24 -5.58
C PHE A 112 1.02 -12.30 -5.60
N GLY A 113 1.50 -11.97 -6.78
CA GLY A 113 2.62 -11.05 -7.00
C GLY A 113 2.19 -9.67 -7.46
N PRO A 114 3.16 -8.82 -7.90
CA PRO A 114 2.92 -7.43 -8.29
C PRO A 114 1.84 -7.28 -9.37
N GLY A 115 0.92 -6.34 -9.16
CA GLY A 115 -0.24 -6.11 -10.01
C GLY A 115 -1.46 -6.96 -9.66
N SER A 116 -1.36 -7.87 -8.70
CA SER A 116 -2.52 -8.62 -8.20
C SER A 116 -3.29 -7.80 -7.17
N GLY A 117 -4.62 -7.81 -7.26
CA GLY A 117 -5.49 -7.19 -6.26
C GLY A 117 -6.18 -8.22 -5.37
N PHE A 118 -6.49 -7.87 -4.11
CA PHE A 118 -7.26 -8.71 -3.19
C PHE A 118 -8.07 -7.92 -2.17
N GLY A 119 -9.07 -8.57 -1.56
CA GLY A 119 -9.94 -7.97 -0.55
C GLY A 119 -11.24 -7.38 -1.12
N GLU A 120 -11.48 -7.49 -2.43
CA GLU A 120 -12.66 -6.98 -3.14
C GLU A 120 -13.97 -7.65 -2.71
N ILE A 121 -13.94 -8.94 -2.37
CA ILE A 121 -15.17 -9.71 -2.02
C ILE A 121 -15.84 -9.07 -0.81
N ALA A 122 -15.07 -8.83 0.25
CA ALA A 122 -15.57 -8.21 1.48
C ALA A 122 -16.20 -6.83 1.25
N LEU A 123 -15.64 -6.05 0.32
CA LEU A 123 -16.10 -4.70 0.02
C LEU A 123 -17.34 -4.68 -0.88
N LEU A 124 -17.32 -5.48 -1.97
CA LEU A 124 -18.37 -5.49 -2.97
C LEU A 124 -19.60 -6.28 -2.55
N ARG A 125 -19.46 -7.28 -1.68
CA ARG A 125 -20.56 -8.11 -1.17
C ARG A 125 -21.02 -7.74 0.24
N ASP A 126 -20.35 -6.76 0.85
CA ASP A 126 -20.62 -6.31 2.24
C ASP A 126 -20.62 -7.47 3.24
N VAL A 127 -19.57 -8.28 3.18
CA VAL A 127 -19.36 -9.45 4.05
C VAL A 127 -18.01 -9.34 4.76
N PRO A 128 -17.78 -10.07 5.86
CA PRO A 128 -16.45 -10.19 6.45
C PRO A 128 -15.41 -10.73 5.46
N ARG A 129 -14.11 -10.54 5.76
CA ARG A 129 -13.02 -11.13 4.99
C ARG A 129 -13.20 -12.62 4.83
N THR A 130 -13.20 -13.09 3.60
CA THR A 130 -13.48 -14.49 3.25
C THR A 130 -12.26 -15.40 3.36
N ALA A 131 -11.08 -14.84 3.56
CA ALA A 131 -9.83 -15.56 3.74
C ALA A 131 -8.77 -14.64 4.39
N THR A 132 -7.79 -15.30 5.05
CA THR A 132 -6.59 -14.62 5.54
C THR A 132 -5.60 -14.44 4.38
N ALA A 133 -5.10 -13.20 4.21
CA ALA A 133 -3.99 -12.88 3.32
C ALA A 133 -2.72 -12.65 4.16
N ARG A 134 -1.62 -13.32 3.82
CA ARG A 134 -0.34 -13.26 4.53
C ARG A 134 0.78 -12.85 3.60
N ALA A 135 1.67 -11.98 4.06
CA ALA A 135 2.90 -11.65 3.37
C ALA A 135 3.87 -12.85 3.39
N VAL A 136 4.27 -13.37 2.23
CA VAL A 136 5.28 -14.44 2.10
C VAL A 136 6.68 -13.84 2.17
N THR A 137 6.89 -12.73 1.49
CA THR A 137 8.10 -11.90 1.56
C THR A 137 7.74 -10.56 2.21
N ASP A 138 8.70 -9.66 2.39
CA ASP A 138 8.38 -8.26 2.64
C ASP A 138 7.58 -7.75 1.43
N VAL A 139 6.47 -7.03 1.68
CA VAL A 139 5.55 -6.57 0.65
C VAL A 139 5.28 -5.08 0.79
N GLU A 140 5.16 -4.42 -0.35
CA GLU A 140 4.59 -3.07 -0.46
C GLU A 140 3.28 -3.16 -1.21
N LEU A 141 2.23 -2.59 -0.66
CA LEU A 141 0.88 -2.63 -1.18
C LEU A 141 0.34 -1.22 -1.35
N VAL A 142 -0.45 -1.03 -2.40
CA VAL A 142 -1.30 0.14 -2.57
C VAL A 142 -2.68 -0.20 -2.05
N ALA A 143 -3.14 0.51 -1.01
CA ALA A 143 -4.42 0.31 -0.35
C ALA A 143 -5.43 1.37 -0.79
N LEU A 144 -6.61 0.96 -1.22
CA LEU A 144 -7.75 1.82 -1.54
C LEU A 144 -8.81 1.68 -0.44
N GLU A 145 -9.27 2.80 0.10
CA GLU A 145 -10.35 2.82 1.08
C GLU A 145 -11.65 2.28 0.45
N ARG A 146 -12.50 1.64 1.29
CA ARG A 146 -13.77 1.02 0.87
C ARG A 146 -14.65 1.96 0.04
N GLY A 147 -14.92 3.17 0.53
CA GLY A 147 -15.84 4.11 -0.11
C GLY A 147 -15.46 4.46 -1.53
N PRO A 148 -14.26 5.03 -1.78
CA PRO A 148 -13.77 5.34 -3.11
C PRO A 148 -13.71 4.12 -4.05
N PHE A 149 -13.25 2.96 -3.56
CA PHE A 149 -13.16 1.74 -4.35
C PHE A 149 -14.53 1.25 -4.79
N VAL A 150 -15.48 1.08 -3.87
CA VAL A 150 -16.83 0.58 -4.17
C VAL A 150 -17.54 1.55 -5.12
N ALA A 151 -17.51 2.85 -4.84
CA ALA A 151 -18.13 3.86 -5.70
C ALA A 151 -17.57 3.84 -7.13
N ALA A 152 -16.26 3.69 -7.30
CA ALA A 152 -15.63 3.62 -8.60
C ALA A 152 -16.05 2.36 -9.37
N VAL A 153 -15.97 1.19 -8.74
CA VAL A 153 -16.28 -0.10 -9.40
C VAL A 153 -17.76 -0.20 -9.73
N THR A 154 -18.66 0.08 -8.77
CA THR A 154 -20.11 -0.04 -8.97
C THR A 154 -20.71 1.07 -9.83
N GLY A 155 -20.07 2.24 -9.86
CA GLY A 155 -20.48 3.37 -10.70
C GLY A 155 -20.18 3.21 -12.20
N HIS A 156 -19.45 2.16 -12.62
CA HIS A 156 -19.03 1.94 -14.00
C HIS A 156 -19.33 0.50 -14.44
N ALA A 157 -20.30 0.31 -15.31
CA ALA A 157 -20.77 -1.01 -15.72
C ALA A 157 -19.66 -1.98 -16.21
N PRO A 158 -18.65 -1.56 -17.01
CA PRO A 158 -17.56 -2.45 -17.40
C PRO A 158 -16.71 -2.92 -16.20
N ALA A 159 -16.46 -2.03 -15.24
CA ALA A 159 -15.70 -2.35 -14.04
C ALA A 159 -16.49 -3.29 -13.12
N ALA A 160 -17.79 -3.06 -12.96
CA ALA A 160 -18.68 -3.92 -12.18
C ALA A 160 -18.73 -5.34 -12.78
N ALA A 161 -18.88 -5.48 -14.09
CA ALA A 161 -18.87 -6.77 -14.76
C ALA A 161 -17.53 -7.52 -14.61
N ALA A 162 -16.40 -6.81 -14.72
CA ALA A 162 -15.08 -7.38 -14.47
C ALA A 162 -14.92 -7.82 -13.00
N ALA A 163 -15.42 -7.02 -12.06
CA ALA A 163 -15.40 -7.35 -10.65
C ALA A 163 -16.24 -8.59 -10.33
N ASP A 164 -17.47 -8.68 -10.87
CA ASP A 164 -18.34 -9.85 -10.69
C ASP A 164 -17.68 -11.14 -11.21
N THR A 165 -17.00 -11.07 -12.35
CA THR A 165 -16.25 -12.20 -12.90
C THR A 165 -15.14 -12.66 -11.94
N VAL A 166 -14.35 -11.73 -11.39
CA VAL A 166 -13.28 -12.04 -10.43
C VAL A 166 -13.86 -12.60 -9.14
N VAL A 167 -14.91 -11.99 -8.61
CA VAL A 167 -15.57 -12.41 -7.37
C VAL A 167 -16.16 -13.83 -7.54
N ALA A 168 -16.87 -14.10 -8.64
CA ALA A 168 -17.43 -15.41 -8.90
C ALA A 168 -16.36 -16.51 -9.00
N ALA A 169 -15.26 -16.25 -9.71
CA ALA A 169 -14.14 -17.18 -9.82
C ALA A 169 -13.48 -17.47 -8.44
N ARG A 170 -13.34 -16.45 -7.60
CA ARG A 170 -12.74 -16.61 -6.27
C ARG A 170 -13.66 -17.32 -5.28
N LEU A 171 -14.96 -17.01 -5.30
CA LEU A 171 -15.96 -17.72 -4.47
C LEU A 171 -16.07 -19.19 -4.88
N GLY A 172 -16.02 -19.50 -6.18
CA GLY A 172 -15.98 -20.87 -6.68
C GLY A 172 -14.76 -21.64 -6.18
N ALA A 173 -13.59 -20.99 -6.13
CA ALA A 173 -12.37 -21.59 -5.59
C ALA A 173 -12.44 -21.82 -4.07
N LEU A 174 -13.08 -20.91 -3.31
CA LEU A 174 -13.34 -21.10 -1.87
C LEU A 174 -14.22 -22.30 -1.60
N SER A 175 -15.29 -22.47 -2.40
CA SER A 175 -16.21 -23.61 -2.25
C SER A 175 -15.55 -24.95 -2.59
N ALA A 176 -14.68 -24.98 -3.60
CA ALA A 176 -13.94 -26.17 -4.01
C ALA A 176 -12.85 -26.58 -3.01
N GLY A 177 -12.20 -25.61 -2.35
CA GLY A 177 -11.19 -25.86 -1.31
C GLY A 177 -11.77 -26.31 0.04
N ASN A 178 -13.08 -26.12 0.25
CA ASN A 178 -13.76 -26.47 1.51
C ASN A 178 -14.66 -27.73 1.37
N ALA A 179 -14.55 -28.48 0.26
CA ALA A 179 -15.20 -29.76 0.11
C ALA A 179 -14.53 -30.79 1.06
N PRO A 180 -15.26 -31.42 1.96
CA PRO A 180 -14.71 -32.47 2.83
C PRO A 180 -14.22 -33.64 1.97
N VAL A 181 -13.00 -34.12 2.28
CA VAL A 181 -12.43 -35.37 1.76
C VAL A 181 -13.19 -36.54 2.37
#